data_bc8ccdedd5914948f6a4251c9ceb8d9a
#
_entry.id   bc8ccdedd5914948f6a4251c9ceb8d9a
#
_cell.length_a   1.000
_cell.length_b   1.000
_cell.length_c   1.000
_cell.angle_alpha   90.00
_cell.angle_beta   90.00
_cell.angle_gamma   90.00
#
_symmetry.space_group_name_H-M   'P 1'
#
loop_
_entity.id
_entity.type
_entity.pdbx_description
1 polymer ?
#
loop_
_entity_poly.entity_id
_entity_poly.type
_entity_poly.pdbx_seq_one_letter_code
_entity_poly.pdbx_strand_id
1 'polypeptide(L)'
;MSTTNPINTNPTQPNATVGGATFSPLDQEAVMTAIDTIRQKLPFLLNLTPSERKGLAKLGDKSRAFVLKAVDVATQNPEALPRSHSVQDVQNIADVFRSMTSIRLALQQLYKQVDDTTTKIGSDAYAVARTI
;
A
#
# COMPACT_ATOMS: atom_id res chain seq x y z
N MET A 1 26.13 2.25 -10.29
CA MET A 1 26.01 2.36 -9.89
C MET A 1 25.48 2.54 -9.22
N SER A 2 25.55 2.49 -9.10
CA SER A 2 25.35 2.60 -8.34
C SER A 2 24.80 2.88 -7.59
N THR A 3 24.84 2.81 -7.67
CA THR A 3 24.63 3.04 -6.90
C THR A 3 24.17 3.25 -6.06
N THR A 4 24.30 3.02 -6.03
CA THR A 4 24.16 3.13 -5.20
C THR A 4 23.76 3.39 -4.29
N ASN A 5 23.92 3.21 -4.15
CA ASN A 5 23.86 3.39 -3.25
C ASN A 5 23.62 3.52 -2.41
N PRO A 6 23.83 3.41 -2.60
CA PRO A 6 23.83 3.36 -1.63
C PRO A 6 23.39 3.82 -0.77
N ILE A 7 23.53 3.98 -0.75
CA ILE A 7 23.30 4.36 0.13
C ILE A 7 22.65 4.30 0.77
N ASN A 8 22.55 3.81 0.81
CA ASN A 8 22.14 3.75 1.55
C ASN A 8 21.93 3.48 2.16
N THR A 9 22.22 3.28 1.95
CA THR A 9 22.27 2.77 2.45
C THR A 9 22.21 2.70 3.58
N ASN A 10 22.47 2.96 4.03
CA ASN A 10 22.61 3.00 5.23
C ASN A 10 21.61 3.71 5.87
N PRO A 11 20.83 3.15 6.24
CA PRO A 11 19.75 3.73 6.76
C PRO A 11 19.99 4.29 8.04
N THR A 12 20.90 3.96 8.54
CA THR A 12 21.12 4.44 9.72
C THR A 12 21.65 5.67 9.67
N GLN A 13 21.99 6.03 8.74
CA GLN A 13 22.50 7.12 8.65
C GLN A 13 21.62 8.00 8.82
N PRO A 14 21.33 8.11 9.48
CA PRO A 14 20.42 8.86 9.86
C PRO A 14 20.49 10.16 9.49
N ASN A 15 20.89 10.27 9.37
CA ASN A 15 20.79 11.26 9.23
C ASN A 15 20.43 11.70 8.33
N ALA A 16 20.66 10.86 8.02
CA ALA A 16 20.11 11.20 7.13
C ALA A 16 19.45 12.22 7.61
N THR A 17 19.95 12.69 8.23
CA THR A 17 19.46 13.50 8.80
C THR A 17 18.64 14.27 8.11
N VAL A 18 17.59 14.37 8.56
CA VAL A 18 16.72 15.07 7.96
C VAL A 18 17.13 16.45 7.78
N GLY A 19 17.70 17.10 8.74
CA GLY A 19 18.10 18.47 8.59
C GLY A 19 19.17 18.66 7.56
N GLY A 20 20.01 17.65 7.36
CA GLY A 20 21.06 17.74 6.39
C GLY A 20 20.72 17.11 5.07
N ALA A 21 19.60 16.45 4.99
CA ALA A 21 19.24 15.75 3.77
C ALA A 21 18.88 16.73 2.68
N THR A 22 19.39 16.50 1.51
CA THR A 22 18.96 17.27 0.37
C THR A 22 18.01 16.40 -0.40
N PHE A 23 16.85 16.89 -0.62
CA PHE A 23 15.86 16.19 -1.42
C PHE A 23 15.53 17.12 -2.57
N SER A 24 16.01 16.79 -3.74
CA SER A 24 15.89 17.67 -4.91
C SER A 24 14.48 17.66 -5.48
N PRO A 25 14.11 18.73 -6.20
CA PRO A 25 12.84 18.73 -6.94
C PRO A 25 12.74 17.57 -7.94
N LEU A 26 13.86 17.14 -8.52
CA LEU A 26 13.83 15.99 -9.43
C LEU A 26 13.51 14.70 -8.69
N ASP A 27 14.04 14.54 -7.48
CA ASP A 27 13.72 13.37 -6.67
C ASP A 27 12.25 13.37 -6.27
N GLN A 28 11.72 14.53 -5.90
CA GLN A 28 10.30 14.65 -5.56
C GLN A 28 9.44 14.27 -6.78
N GLU A 29 9.81 14.76 -7.95
CA GLU A 29 9.07 14.46 -9.17
C GLU A 29 9.10 12.97 -9.47
N ALA A 30 10.25 12.34 -9.29
CA ALA A 30 10.39 10.91 -9.51
C ALA A 30 9.48 10.11 -8.54
N VAL A 31 9.39 10.54 -7.29
CA VAL A 31 8.51 9.88 -6.32
C VAL A 31 7.04 10.06 -6.73
N MET A 32 6.65 11.26 -7.12
CA MET A 32 5.27 11.51 -7.55
C MET A 32 4.93 10.71 -8.79
N THR A 33 5.87 10.56 -9.72
CA THR A 33 5.67 9.75 -10.91
C THR A 33 5.49 8.27 -10.53
N ALA A 34 6.25 7.79 -9.55
CA ALA A 34 6.10 6.42 -9.08
C ALA A 34 4.71 6.19 -8.49
N ILE A 35 4.18 7.17 -7.75
CA ILE A 35 2.83 7.10 -7.20
C ILE A 35 1.80 7.05 -8.34
N ASP A 36 1.99 7.86 -9.37
CA ASP A 36 1.10 7.83 -10.53
C ASP A 36 1.16 6.48 -11.24
N THR A 37 2.33 5.87 -11.30
CA THR A 37 2.47 4.54 -11.87
C THR A 37 1.63 3.53 -11.10
N ILE A 38 1.62 3.64 -9.78
CA ILE A 38 0.77 2.78 -8.95
C ILE A 38 -0.69 2.94 -9.35
N ARG A 39 -1.16 4.19 -9.50
CA ARG A 39 -2.54 4.44 -9.91
C ARG A 39 -2.85 3.86 -11.28
N GLN A 40 -1.91 3.98 -12.21
CA GLN A 40 -2.09 3.44 -13.56
C GLN A 40 -2.21 1.92 -13.58
N LYS A 41 -1.43 1.26 -12.73
CA LYS A 41 -1.45 -0.20 -12.65
C LYS A 41 -2.63 -0.74 -11.87
N LEU A 42 -3.31 0.12 -11.12
CA LEU A 42 -4.49 -0.24 -10.33
C LEU A 42 -5.69 0.59 -10.82
N PRO A 43 -6.15 0.38 -12.06
CA PRO A 43 -7.20 1.22 -12.64
C PRO A 43 -8.56 1.05 -11.99
N PHE A 44 -8.70 0.07 -11.11
CA PHE A 44 -9.96 -0.22 -10.44
C PHE A 44 -10.06 0.38 -9.03
N LEU A 45 -9.12 1.26 -8.65
CA LEU A 45 -9.18 1.90 -7.35
C LEU A 45 -10.44 2.75 -7.25
N LEU A 46 -11.04 2.75 -6.06
CA LEU A 46 -12.24 3.53 -5.81
C LEU A 46 -12.15 4.24 -4.47
N ASN A 47 -13.05 5.20 -4.31
CA ASN A 47 -13.19 5.95 -3.07
C ASN A 47 -14.55 5.61 -2.47
N LEU A 48 -14.55 5.07 -1.27
CA LEU A 48 -15.80 4.76 -0.58
C LEU A 48 -16.12 5.86 0.41
N THR A 49 -17.36 6.30 0.43
CA THR A 49 -17.83 7.20 1.48
C THR A 49 -17.94 6.40 2.78
N PRO A 50 -17.95 7.08 3.94
CA PRO A 50 -18.14 6.36 5.20
C PRO A 50 -19.42 5.52 5.21
N SER A 51 -20.49 6.03 4.61
CA SER A 51 -21.75 5.30 4.54
C SER A 51 -21.62 4.04 3.69
N GLU A 52 -21.00 4.17 2.51
CA GLU A 52 -20.76 3.01 1.65
C GLU A 52 -19.89 1.97 2.33
N ARG A 53 -18.84 2.43 3.03
CA ARG A 53 -17.94 1.52 3.73
C ARG A 53 -18.67 0.75 4.82
N LYS A 54 -19.57 1.42 5.55
CA LYS A 54 -20.36 0.74 6.58
C LYS A 54 -21.30 -0.29 6.01
N GLY A 55 -21.79 -0.06 4.80
CA GLY A 55 -22.72 -0.99 4.16
C GLY A 55 -22.08 -2.25 3.63
N LEU A 56 -20.76 -2.30 3.56
CA LEU A 56 -20.06 -3.48 3.02
C LEU A 56 -19.76 -4.46 4.15
N ALA A 57 -19.89 -5.74 3.85
CA ALA A 57 -19.50 -6.79 4.78
C ALA A 57 -18.00 -6.73 4.98
N LYS A 58 -17.57 -6.80 6.24
CA LYS A 58 -16.14 -6.72 6.54
C LYS A 58 -15.52 -8.10 6.62
N LEU A 59 -14.33 -8.20 6.03
CA LEU A 59 -13.62 -9.45 5.99
C LEU A 59 -12.56 -9.44 7.08
N GLY A 60 -12.87 -9.96 8.24
CA GLY A 60 -11.90 -10.18 9.32
C GLY A 60 -11.08 -11.43 9.04
N ASP A 61 -10.15 -11.75 9.95
CA ASP A 61 -9.25 -12.88 9.76
C ASP A 61 -9.97 -14.20 9.55
N LYS A 62 -10.99 -14.47 10.35
CA LYS A 62 -11.75 -15.70 10.23
C LYS A 62 -12.55 -15.74 8.94
N SER A 63 -13.15 -14.62 8.58
CA SER A 63 -13.94 -14.54 7.34
C SER A 63 -13.06 -14.69 6.12
N ARG A 64 -11.84 -14.13 6.18
CA ARG A 64 -10.88 -14.30 5.09
C ARG A 64 -10.53 -15.76 4.88
N ALA A 65 -10.22 -16.47 5.96
CA ALA A 65 -9.90 -17.89 5.89
C ALA A 65 -11.08 -18.68 5.31
N PHE A 66 -12.29 -18.33 5.74
CA PHE A 66 -13.50 -18.98 5.23
C PHE A 66 -13.66 -18.74 3.72
N VAL A 67 -13.48 -17.52 3.27
CA VAL A 67 -13.62 -17.19 1.84
C VAL A 67 -12.60 -17.93 1.01
N LEU A 68 -11.34 -17.96 1.45
CA LEU A 68 -10.28 -18.64 0.70
C LEU A 68 -10.54 -20.15 0.67
N LYS A 69 -11.04 -20.70 1.77
CA LYS A 69 -11.40 -22.13 1.79
C LYS A 69 -12.58 -22.40 0.86
N ALA A 70 -13.57 -21.52 0.84
CA ALA A 70 -14.73 -21.67 -0.04
C ALA A 70 -14.31 -21.63 -1.51
N VAL A 71 -13.34 -20.75 -1.84
CA VAL A 71 -12.81 -20.70 -3.21
C VAL A 71 -12.13 -22.01 -3.58
N ASP A 72 -11.35 -22.58 -2.67
CA ASP A 72 -10.70 -23.86 -2.91
C ASP A 72 -11.72 -24.96 -3.15
N VAL A 73 -12.76 -25.01 -2.33
CA VAL A 73 -13.83 -25.99 -2.47
C VAL A 73 -14.53 -25.81 -3.83
N ALA A 74 -14.84 -24.58 -4.21
CA ALA A 74 -15.49 -24.30 -5.48
C ALA A 74 -14.61 -24.68 -6.67
N THR A 75 -13.31 -24.51 -6.53
CA THR A 75 -12.35 -24.88 -7.58
C THR A 75 -12.36 -26.39 -7.80
N GLN A 76 -12.44 -27.16 -6.72
CA GLN A 76 -12.45 -28.62 -6.80
C GLN A 76 -13.83 -29.17 -7.13
N ASN A 77 -14.88 -28.41 -6.86
CA ASN A 77 -16.26 -28.84 -7.09
C ASN A 77 -17.04 -27.74 -7.81
N PRO A 78 -16.77 -27.53 -9.12
CA PRO A 78 -17.42 -26.44 -9.86
C PRO A 78 -18.95 -26.49 -9.81
N GLU A 79 -19.53 -27.68 -9.65
CA GLU A 79 -20.97 -27.82 -9.59
C GLU A 79 -21.58 -27.22 -8.33
N ALA A 80 -20.78 -26.90 -7.33
CA ALA A 80 -21.26 -26.26 -6.10
C ALA A 80 -21.52 -24.78 -6.30
N LEU A 81 -21.02 -24.20 -7.40
CA LEU A 81 -21.21 -22.77 -7.66
C LEU A 81 -22.58 -22.50 -8.25
N PRO A 82 -23.23 -21.39 -7.87
CA PRO A 82 -24.42 -20.93 -8.57
C PRO A 82 -24.11 -20.68 -10.05
N ARG A 83 -25.10 -20.82 -10.89
CA ARG A 83 -24.88 -20.63 -12.33
C ARG A 83 -24.41 -19.25 -12.72
N SER A 84 -24.67 -18.26 -11.86
CA SER A 84 -24.26 -16.88 -12.12
C SER A 84 -22.77 -16.66 -11.97
N HIS A 85 -22.03 -17.65 -11.45
CA HIS A 85 -20.59 -17.52 -11.21
C HIS A 85 -19.84 -18.64 -11.89
N SER A 86 -18.71 -18.31 -12.48
CA SER A 86 -17.81 -19.32 -13.02
C SER A 86 -16.66 -19.51 -12.02
N VAL A 87 -16.01 -20.68 -12.11
CA VAL A 87 -14.83 -20.97 -11.30
C VAL A 87 -13.75 -19.93 -11.58
N GLN A 88 -13.60 -19.56 -12.85
CA GLN A 88 -12.59 -18.58 -13.25
C GLN A 88 -12.83 -17.22 -12.58
N ASP A 89 -14.06 -16.76 -12.54
CA ASP A 89 -14.41 -15.49 -11.90
C ASP A 89 -14.09 -15.52 -10.42
N VAL A 90 -14.42 -16.62 -9.75
CA VAL A 90 -14.18 -16.77 -8.32
C VAL A 90 -12.67 -16.77 -8.04
N GLN A 91 -11.89 -17.47 -8.87
CA GLN A 91 -10.44 -17.51 -8.73
C GLN A 91 -9.84 -16.13 -8.96
N ASN A 92 -10.31 -15.40 -9.97
CA ASN A 92 -9.82 -14.06 -10.27
C ASN A 92 -10.05 -13.10 -9.10
N ILE A 93 -11.25 -13.15 -8.53
CA ILE A 93 -11.57 -12.31 -7.39
C ILE A 93 -10.65 -12.63 -6.21
N ALA A 94 -10.43 -13.91 -5.95
CA ALA A 94 -9.54 -14.33 -4.86
C ALA A 94 -8.11 -13.88 -5.09
N ASP A 95 -7.62 -13.99 -6.32
CA ASP A 95 -6.26 -13.58 -6.67
C ASP A 95 -6.08 -12.09 -6.52
N VAL A 96 -7.04 -11.30 -7.00
CA VAL A 96 -7.00 -9.85 -6.85
C VAL A 96 -7.02 -9.48 -5.37
N PHE A 97 -7.86 -10.14 -4.58
CA PHE A 97 -7.94 -9.86 -3.15
C PHE A 97 -6.60 -10.13 -2.46
N ARG A 98 -5.96 -11.26 -2.77
CA ARG A 98 -4.63 -11.56 -2.19
C ARG A 98 -3.60 -10.53 -2.59
N SER A 99 -3.57 -10.16 -3.87
CA SER A 99 -2.63 -9.16 -4.38
C SER A 99 -2.85 -7.80 -3.73
N MET A 100 -4.12 -7.38 -3.64
CA MET A 100 -4.43 -6.09 -3.02
C MET A 100 -4.10 -6.06 -1.54
N THR A 101 -4.27 -7.20 -0.86
CA THR A 101 -3.89 -7.28 0.56
C THR A 101 -2.39 -7.05 0.74
N SER A 102 -1.57 -7.67 -0.11
CA SER A 102 -0.12 -7.49 -0.07
C SER A 102 0.28 -6.05 -0.41
N ILE A 103 -0.34 -5.49 -1.43
CA ILE A 103 -0.07 -4.11 -1.84
C ILE A 103 -0.47 -3.13 -0.74
N ARG A 104 -1.64 -3.33 -0.15
CA ARG A 104 -2.11 -2.47 0.94
C ARG A 104 -1.12 -2.47 2.10
N LEU A 105 -0.62 -3.64 2.46
CA LEU A 105 0.34 -3.76 3.55
C LEU A 105 1.63 -2.99 3.24
N ALA A 106 2.15 -3.16 2.03
CA ALA A 106 3.37 -2.48 1.60
C ALA A 106 3.18 -0.96 1.60
N LEU A 107 2.05 -0.49 1.10
CA LEU A 107 1.74 0.94 1.07
C LEU A 107 1.55 1.49 2.48
N GLN A 108 0.93 0.71 3.37
CA GLN A 108 0.71 1.12 4.74
C GLN A 108 2.04 1.30 5.47
N GLN A 109 2.97 0.37 5.28
CA GLN A 109 4.31 0.48 5.85
C GLN A 109 5.06 1.69 5.31
N LEU A 110 4.97 1.90 3.99
CA LEU A 110 5.61 3.05 3.37
C LEU A 110 5.01 4.35 3.87
N TYR A 111 3.69 4.42 3.95
CA TYR A 111 3.01 5.60 4.46
C TYR A 111 3.45 5.91 5.89
N LYS A 112 3.56 4.88 6.73
CA LYS A 112 4.00 5.09 8.11
C LYS A 112 5.39 5.70 8.15
N GLN A 113 6.31 5.21 7.31
CA GLN A 113 7.66 5.74 7.26
C GLN A 113 7.69 7.19 6.79
N VAL A 114 6.90 7.50 5.77
CA VAL A 114 6.80 8.87 5.27
C VAL A 114 6.18 9.78 6.33
N ASP A 115 5.16 9.31 7.01
CA ASP A 115 4.48 10.07 8.05
C ASP A 115 5.44 10.36 9.22
N ASP A 116 6.15 9.34 9.70
CA ASP A 116 7.10 9.51 10.80
C ASP A 116 8.22 10.49 10.40
N THR A 117 8.71 10.37 9.18
CA THR A 117 9.77 11.24 8.68
C THR A 117 9.27 12.68 8.55
N THR A 118 8.07 12.88 8.03
CA THR A 118 7.48 14.21 7.92
C THR A 118 7.31 14.85 9.30
N THR A 119 6.88 14.05 10.27
CA THR A 119 6.73 14.53 11.64
C THR A 119 8.07 14.96 12.22
N LYS A 120 9.10 14.16 12.00
CA LYS A 120 10.45 14.50 12.50
C LYS A 120 10.98 15.77 11.85
N ILE A 121 10.82 15.88 10.52
CA ILE A 121 11.25 17.08 9.80
C ILE A 121 10.50 18.32 10.31
N GLY A 122 9.20 18.18 10.51
CA GLY A 122 8.40 19.29 11.04
C GLY A 122 8.86 19.71 12.43
N SER A 123 9.20 18.75 13.27
CA SER A 123 9.71 19.03 14.61
C SER A 123 11.04 19.77 14.54
N ASP A 124 11.93 19.33 13.68
CA ASP A 124 13.24 19.98 13.51
C ASP A 124 13.07 21.39 12.98
N ALA A 125 12.18 21.59 12.01
CA ALA A 125 11.90 22.91 11.45
C ALA A 125 11.35 23.85 12.53
N TYR A 126 10.46 23.33 13.37
CA TYR A 126 9.88 24.13 14.44
C TYR A 126 10.95 24.53 15.46
N ALA A 127 11.84 23.61 15.82
CA ALA A 127 12.93 23.89 16.75
C ALA A 127 13.84 25.00 16.21
N VAL A 128 14.16 24.97 14.92
CA VAL A 128 14.97 26.00 14.29
C VAL A 128 14.21 27.34 14.28
N ALA A 129 12.93 27.29 13.90
CA ALA A 129 12.13 28.53 13.84
C ALA A 129 12.05 29.24 15.16
N ARG A 130 12.04 28.49 16.27
CA ARG A 130 11.98 29.10 17.60
C ARG A 130 13.25 29.84 18.00
N THR A 131 14.33 29.62 17.28
CA THR A 131 15.57 30.30 17.56
C THR A 131 15.71 31.62 16.79
N ILE A 132 14.81 31.88 15.87
CA ILE A 132 14.80 33.10 15.08
C ILE A 132 14.02 34.19 15.78
#